data_ea8ae8ab24b369a35256a8ad513f4b33
#
_entry.id   ea8ae8ab24b369a35256a8ad513f4b33
#
_cell.length_a   1.000
_cell.length_b   1.000
_cell.length_c   1.000
_cell.angle_alpha   90.00
_cell.angle_beta   90.00
_cell.angle_gamma   90.00
#
_symmetry.space_group_name_H-M   'P 1'
#
loop_
_entity.id
_entity.type
_entity.pdbx_description
1 polymer ?
#
loop_
_entity_poly.entity_id
_entity_poly.type
_entity_poly.pdbx_seq_one_letter_code
_entity_poly.pdbx_strand_id
1 'polypeptide(L)'
;SEELFTSFTGNSTRNVFQSVNSIFNLNADVEELILRKRTIFNDAFDHKEDLELLEGVENLIKNLHENGVELILASSASKVTIDRVFRRFGLHPYFSNIVSGEDFPKSKPHPAIFEFAASLSKAPKENCIVIEDSTNGVLAAKAAGIYCVGYNSIHSKLQDLSKADLIINHFNELDYQAIANL
;
A
#
# COMPACT_ATOMS: atom_id res chain seq x y z
N SER A 1 -6.31 -10.03 19.91
CA SER A 1 -7.67 -9.86 19.36
C SER A 1 -7.60 -9.49 17.88
N GLU A 2 -8.67 -9.66 17.14
CA GLU A 2 -8.80 -9.25 15.74
C GLU A 2 -8.58 -7.75 15.58
N GLU A 3 -9.10 -6.94 16.49
CA GLU A 3 -8.91 -5.48 16.51
C GLU A 3 -7.43 -5.08 16.58
N LEU A 4 -6.64 -5.75 17.44
CA LEU A 4 -5.21 -5.49 17.53
C LEU A 4 -4.51 -5.84 16.22
N PHE A 5 -4.85 -6.96 15.61
CA PHE A 5 -4.27 -7.35 14.31
C PHE A 5 -4.64 -6.34 13.21
N THR A 6 -5.90 -5.92 13.18
CA THR A 6 -6.41 -4.91 12.23
C THR A 6 -5.68 -3.56 12.39
N SER A 7 -5.34 -3.15 13.62
CA SER A 7 -4.62 -1.89 13.85
C SER A 7 -3.21 -1.86 13.24
N PHE A 8 -2.64 -3.02 12.91
CA PHE A 8 -1.33 -3.12 12.26
C PHE A 8 -1.39 -3.00 10.73
N THR A 9 -2.58 -3.06 10.13
CA THR A 9 -2.72 -2.93 8.68
C THR A 9 -2.18 -1.58 8.21
N GLY A 10 -1.38 -1.59 7.14
CA GLY A 10 -0.69 -0.40 6.65
C GLY A 10 0.66 -0.11 7.32
N ASN A 11 1.01 -0.79 8.43
CA ASN A 11 2.33 -0.65 9.06
C ASN A 11 3.41 -1.50 8.36
N SER A 12 4.67 -1.08 8.49
CA SER A 12 5.79 -1.91 8.08
C SER A 12 5.92 -3.15 8.98
N THR A 13 6.44 -4.24 8.44
CA THR A 13 6.65 -5.50 9.20
C THR A 13 7.51 -5.26 10.46
N ARG A 14 8.52 -4.39 10.37
CA ARG A 14 9.36 -3.99 11.50
C ARG A 14 8.55 -3.36 12.62
N ASN A 15 7.75 -2.34 12.29
CA ASN A 15 6.95 -1.63 13.30
C ASN A 15 5.91 -2.55 13.93
N VAL A 16 5.32 -3.48 13.15
CA VAL A 16 4.41 -4.51 13.71
C VAL A 16 5.12 -5.35 14.76
N PHE A 17 6.29 -5.92 14.46
CA PHE A 17 6.99 -6.78 15.42
C PHE A 17 7.54 -6.01 16.63
N GLN A 18 7.99 -4.77 16.46
CA GLN A 18 8.35 -3.90 17.58
C GLN A 18 7.15 -3.66 18.51
N SER A 19 5.98 -3.36 17.92
CA SER A 19 4.74 -3.17 18.69
C SER A 19 4.31 -4.45 19.41
N VAL A 20 4.38 -5.61 18.75
CA VAL A 20 4.07 -6.91 19.36
C VAL A 20 5.01 -7.20 20.53
N ASN A 21 6.32 -7.00 20.36
CA ASN A 21 7.29 -7.15 21.45
C ASN A 21 6.93 -6.26 22.65
N SER A 22 6.57 -5.00 22.39
CA SER A 22 6.21 -4.05 23.46
C SER A 22 4.91 -4.44 24.16
N ILE A 23 3.85 -4.75 23.40
CA ILE A 23 2.50 -5.04 23.92
C ILE A 23 2.52 -6.32 24.79
N PHE A 24 3.28 -7.32 24.36
CA PHE A 24 3.31 -8.62 25.03
C PHE A 24 4.54 -8.84 25.90
N ASN A 25 5.40 -7.81 26.09
CA ASN A 25 6.65 -7.88 26.84
C ASN A 25 7.55 -9.03 26.39
N LEU A 26 7.68 -9.23 25.08
CA LEU A 26 8.52 -10.27 24.49
C LEU A 26 9.93 -9.71 24.29
N ASN A 27 10.93 -10.59 24.39
CA ASN A 27 12.33 -10.29 24.07
C ASN A 27 12.74 -10.97 22.75
N ALA A 28 11.84 -11.00 21.77
CA ALA A 28 12.11 -11.64 20.49
C ALA A 28 13.00 -10.75 19.61
N ASP A 29 13.92 -11.37 18.88
CA ASP A 29 14.72 -10.67 17.87
C ASP A 29 13.83 -10.25 16.69
N VAL A 30 13.65 -8.95 16.53
CA VAL A 30 12.79 -8.37 15.48
C VAL A 30 13.32 -8.72 14.10
N GLU A 31 14.62 -8.75 13.89
CA GLU A 31 15.22 -9.08 12.59
C GLU A 31 14.95 -10.54 12.21
N GLU A 32 15.08 -11.45 13.18
CA GLU A 32 14.74 -12.86 12.98
C GLU A 32 13.25 -13.04 12.62
N LEU A 33 12.36 -12.36 13.33
CA LEU A 33 10.92 -12.39 13.06
C LEU A 33 10.58 -11.85 11.66
N ILE A 34 11.21 -10.75 11.24
CA ILE A 34 11.05 -10.18 9.91
C ILE A 34 11.49 -11.19 8.84
N LEU A 35 12.67 -11.78 9.02
CA LEU A 35 13.21 -12.76 8.08
C LEU A 35 12.30 -13.98 7.97
N ARG A 36 11.87 -14.53 9.09
CA ARG A 36 10.98 -15.69 9.15
C ARG A 36 9.64 -15.41 8.47
N LYS A 37 9.00 -14.27 8.80
CA LYS A 37 7.75 -13.85 8.16
C LYS A 37 7.92 -13.72 6.66
N ARG A 38 9.01 -13.08 6.22
CA ARG A 38 9.31 -12.88 4.79
C ARG A 38 9.49 -14.22 4.07
N THR A 39 10.24 -15.15 4.66
CA THR A 39 10.46 -16.48 4.08
C THR A 39 9.14 -17.23 3.91
N ILE A 40 8.31 -17.29 4.97
CA ILE A 40 7.01 -17.97 4.93
C ILE A 40 6.08 -17.33 3.90
N PHE A 41 6.03 -15.99 3.86
CA PHE A 41 5.17 -15.28 2.90
C PHE A 41 5.62 -15.52 1.46
N ASN A 42 6.92 -15.41 1.18
CA ASN A 42 7.45 -15.57 -0.16
C ASN A 42 7.27 -17.00 -0.67
N ASP A 43 7.49 -17.99 0.21
CA ASP A 43 7.26 -19.40 -0.13
C ASP A 43 5.77 -19.65 -0.45
N ALA A 44 4.87 -19.19 0.41
CA ALA A 44 3.43 -19.30 0.18
C ALA A 44 2.99 -18.57 -1.10
N PHE A 45 3.54 -17.38 -1.36
CA PHE A 45 3.26 -16.60 -2.57
C PHE A 45 3.72 -17.33 -3.84
N ASP A 46 4.90 -17.95 -3.82
CA ASP A 46 5.46 -18.63 -4.99
C ASP A 46 4.70 -19.91 -5.35
N HIS A 47 4.24 -20.65 -4.34
CA HIS A 47 3.52 -21.91 -4.52
C HIS A 47 2.01 -21.74 -4.74
N LYS A 48 1.45 -20.56 -4.54
CA LYS A 48 0.03 -20.31 -4.79
C LYS A 48 -0.21 -19.99 -6.26
N GLU A 49 -0.66 -20.99 -7.02
CA GLU A 49 -0.83 -20.88 -8.48
C GLU A 49 -2.00 -19.98 -8.90
N ASP A 50 -3.07 -19.95 -8.12
CA ASP A 50 -4.33 -19.22 -8.36
C ASP A 50 -4.33 -17.78 -7.85
N LEU A 51 -3.15 -17.16 -7.63
CA LEU A 51 -3.08 -15.74 -7.26
C LEU A 51 -3.36 -14.86 -8.46
N GLU A 52 -4.31 -13.96 -8.27
CA GLU A 52 -4.70 -12.94 -9.23
C GLU A 52 -4.63 -11.54 -8.57
N LEU A 53 -4.54 -10.50 -9.39
CA LEU A 53 -4.78 -9.15 -8.94
C LEU A 53 -6.26 -8.99 -8.58
N LEU A 54 -6.57 -8.08 -7.68
CA LEU A 54 -7.95 -7.75 -7.38
C LEU A 54 -8.66 -7.29 -8.67
N GLU A 55 -9.95 -7.63 -8.78
CA GLU A 55 -10.76 -7.28 -9.93
C GLU A 55 -10.69 -5.78 -10.25
N GLY A 56 -10.45 -5.45 -11.51
CA GLY A 56 -10.36 -4.07 -12.01
C GLY A 56 -8.99 -3.41 -11.85
N VAL A 57 -8.08 -3.92 -10.98
CA VAL A 57 -6.76 -3.29 -10.74
C VAL A 57 -5.92 -3.25 -12.01
N GLU A 58 -5.82 -4.37 -12.73
CA GLU A 58 -5.02 -4.44 -13.95
C GLU A 58 -5.55 -3.47 -15.02
N ASN A 59 -6.88 -3.41 -15.18
CA ASN A 59 -7.52 -2.50 -16.12
C ASN A 59 -7.28 -1.04 -15.75
N LEU A 60 -7.39 -0.69 -14.46
CA LEU A 60 -7.11 0.67 -13.99
C LEU A 60 -5.66 1.07 -14.25
N ILE A 61 -4.69 0.21 -13.90
CA ILE A 61 -3.26 0.46 -14.14
C ILE A 61 -3.00 0.74 -15.63
N LYS A 62 -3.51 -0.11 -16.52
CA LYS A 62 -3.34 0.06 -17.97
C LYS A 62 -4.00 1.32 -18.47
N ASN A 63 -5.25 1.57 -18.08
CA ASN A 63 -5.99 2.75 -18.49
C ASN A 63 -5.28 4.05 -18.09
N LEU A 64 -4.81 4.15 -16.84
CA LEU A 64 -4.08 5.33 -16.37
C LEU A 64 -2.75 5.51 -17.10
N HIS A 65 -1.99 4.42 -17.28
CA HIS A 65 -0.71 4.46 -17.99
C HIS A 65 -0.88 4.89 -19.46
N GLU A 66 -1.86 4.33 -20.16
CA GLU A 66 -2.17 4.67 -21.57
C GLU A 66 -2.60 6.14 -21.75
N ASN A 67 -3.20 6.74 -20.72
CA ASN A 67 -3.57 8.15 -20.69
C ASN A 67 -2.47 9.07 -20.11
N GLY A 68 -1.24 8.55 -19.92
CA GLY A 68 -0.09 9.34 -19.51
C GLY A 68 -0.05 9.72 -18.02
N VAL A 69 -0.87 9.08 -17.19
CA VAL A 69 -0.82 9.26 -15.73
C VAL A 69 0.42 8.54 -15.18
N GLU A 70 1.22 9.26 -14.41
CA GLU A 70 2.39 8.69 -13.75
C GLU A 70 1.96 7.83 -12.55
N LEU A 71 2.37 6.57 -12.53
CA LEU A 71 2.07 5.63 -11.45
C LEU A 71 3.29 5.41 -10.57
N ILE A 72 3.13 5.59 -9.27
CA ILE A 72 4.16 5.37 -8.26
C ILE A 72 3.61 4.44 -7.20
N LEU A 73 4.30 3.33 -6.94
CA LEU A 73 3.93 2.46 -5.82
C LEU A 73 4.50 3.01 -4.51
N ALA A 74 3.67 3.09 -3.46
CA ALA A 74 4.07 3.41 -2.09
C ALA A 74 3.53 2.35 -1.12
N SER A 75 4.31 1.30 -0.88
CA SER A 75 3.89 0.11 -0.13
C SER A 75 4.67 -0.06 1.18
N SER A 76 3.99 -0.52 2.23
CA SER A 76 4.64 -0.93 3.49
C SER A 76 5.37 -2.28 3.40
N ALA A 77 5.25 -2.99 2.28
CA ALA A 77 5.95 -4.24 2.02
C ALA A 77 7.44 -4.02 1.77
N SER A 78 8.24 -5.07 1.99
CA SER A 78 9.67 -5.05 1.66
C SER A 78 9.93 -4.98 0.17
N LYS A 79 11.07 -4.39 -0.22
CA LYS A 79 11.50 -4.31 -1.64
C LYS A 79 11.50 -5.68 -2.32
N VAL A 80 11.99 -6.71 -1.62
CA VAL A 80 12.01 -8.09 -2.14
C VAL A 80 10.60 -8.61 -2.40
N THR A 81 9.66 -8.34 -1.50
CA THR A 81 8.26 -8.75 -1.68
C THR A 81 7.59 -7.98 -2.83
N ILE A 82 7.83 -6.67 -2.92
CA ILE A 82 7.30 -5.84 -4.00
C ILE A 82 7.82 -6.32 -5.36
N ASP A 83 9.14 -6.52 -5.49
CA ASP A 83 9.74 -7.00 -6.74
C ASP A 83 9.16 -8.36 -7.17
N ARG A 84 8.94 -9.27 -6.21
CA ARG A 84 8.32 -10.58 -6.46
C ARG A 84 6.89 -10.45 -7.03
N VAL A 85 6.06 -9.59 -6.44
CA VAL A 85 4.72 -9.30 -6.93
C VAL A 85 4.76 -8.66 -8.31
N PHE A 86 5.63 -7.68 -8.49
CA PHE A 86 5.77 -6.96 -9.77
C PHE A 86 6.22 -7.87 -10.91
N ARG A 87 7.15 -8.80 -10.64
CA ARG A 87 7.56 -9.81 -11.65
C ARG A 87 6.44 -10.76 -12.00
N ARG A 88 5.71 -11.26 -10.99
CA ARG A 88 4.64 -12.23 -11.20
C ARG A 88 3.53 -11.68 -12.09
N PHE A 89 3.15 -10.43 -11.86
CA PHE A 89 2.04 -9.78 -12.57
C PHE A 89 2.49 -8.83 -13.69
N GLY A 90 3.78 -8.77 -14.00
CA GLY A 90 4.30 -7.95 -15.10
C GLY A 90 4.09 -6.45 -14.91
N LEU A 91 4.14 -5.94 -13.67
CA LEU A 91 3.77 -4.56 -13.35
C LEU A 91 4.88 -3.53 -13.58
N HIS A 92 6.14 -3.95 -13.67
CA HIS A 92 7.28 -3.03 -13.81
C HIS A 92 7.14 -1.98 -14.93
N PRO A 93 6.59 -2.29 -16.12
CA PRO A 93 6.50 -1.30 -17.20
C PRO A 93 5.56 -0.14 -16.92
N TYR A 94 4.62 -0.30 -15.99
CA TYR A 94 3.58 0.69 -15.72
C TYR A 94 3.96 1.71 -14.66
N PHE A 95 4.91 1.40 -13.79
CA PHE A 95 5.27 2.24 -12.64
C PHE A 95 6.61 2.93 -12.86
N SER A 96 6.63 4.26 -12.74
CA SER A 96 7.85 5.05 -12.85
C SER A 96 8.76 4.91 -11.63
N ASN A 97 8.17 4.72 -10.45
CA ASN A 97 8.90 4.61 -9.20
C ASN A 97 8.24 3.61 -8.24
N ILE A 98 9.06 3.01 -7.39
CA ILE A 98 8.64 2.07 -6.36
C ILE A 98 9.24 2.51 -5.03
N VAL A 99 8.37 2.81 -4.05
CA VAL A 99 8.74 3.26 -2.71
C VAL A 99 8.34 2.19 -1.70
N SER A 100 9.30 1.71 -0.93
CA SER A 100 9.10 0.71 0.13
C SER A 100 9.09 1.36 1.50
N GLY A 101 8.18 0.94 2.36
CA GLY A 101 8.14 1.34 3.76
C GLY A 101 9.37 0.93 4.57
N GLU A 102 10.21 0.01 4.06
CA GLU A 102 11.49 -0.34 4.69
C GLU A 102 12.48 0.84 4.72
N ASP A 103 12.35 1.80 3.83
CA ASP A 103 13.25 2.96 3.72
C ASP A 103 12.91 4.06 4.74
N PHE A 104 11.84 3.90 5.51
CA PHE A 104 11.35 4.93 6.44
C PHE A 104 11.41 4.45 7.89
N PRO A 105 11.90 5.30 8.81
CA PRO A 105 11.96 4.95 10.23
C PRO A 105 10.57 4.86 10.87
N LYS A 106 9.59 5.58 10.30
CA LYS A 106 8.18 5.58 10.75
C LYS A 106 7.29 5.10 9.61
N SER A 107 6.46 4.10 9.90
CA SER A 107 5.44 3.61 8.97
C SER A 107 4.17 4.47 8.99
N LYS A 108 3.25 4.23 8.06
CA LYS A 108 1.88 4.74 8.10
C LYS A 108 1.29 4.52 9.50
N PRO A 109 0.62 5.48 10.10
CA PRO A 109 0.02 6.68 9.51
C PRO A 109 0.95 7.89 9.36
N HIS A 110 2.28 7.75 9.55
CA HIS A 110 3.21 8.84 9.27
C HIS A 110 3.25 9.16 7.78
N PRO A 111 3.19 10.45 7.34
CA PRO A 111 3.04 10.83 5.94
C PRO A 111 4.26 10.60 5.06
N ALA A 112 5.44 10.37 5.64
CA ALA A 112 6.73 10.40 4.94
C ALA A 112 6.79 9.58 3.65
N ILE A 113 6.16 8.40 3.61
CA ILE A 113 6.15 7.55 2.42
C ILE A 113 5.42 8.23 1.25
N PHE A 114 4.29 8.88 1.51
CA PHE A 114 3.51 9.57 0.48
C PHE A 114 4.10 10.92 0.11
N GLU A 115 4.67 11.67 1.07
CA GLU A 115 5.43 12.88 0.79
C GLU A 115 6.63 12.58 -0.13
N PHE A 116 7.36 11.51 0.17
CA PHE A 116 8.49 11.07 -0.66
C PHE A 116 8.02 10.58 -2.03
N ALA A 117 6.96 9.76 -2.10
CA ALA A 117 6.41 9.30 -3.38
C ALA A 117 5.96 10.50 -4.25
N ALA A 118 5.26 11.47 -3.67
CA ALA A 118 4.86 12.68 -4.39
C ALA A 118 6.07 13.51 -4.85
N SER A 119 7.17 13.54 -4.09
CA SER A 119 8.40 14.24 -4.49
C SER A 119 9.12 13.61 -5.69
N LEU A 120 8.84 12.35 -5.99
CA LEU A 120 9.37 11.64 -7.17
C LEU A 120 8.52 11.88 -8.42
N SER A 121 7.30 12.37 -8.24
CA SER A 121 6.38 12.68 -9.36
C SER A 121 6.86 13.91 -10.13
N LYS A 122 6.59 13.90 -11.44
CA LYS A 122 6.74 15.07 -12.31
C LYS A 122 5.62 16.09 -12.12
N ALA A 123 4.48 15.64 -11.58
CA ALA A 123 3.36 16.52 -11.25
C ALA A 123 3.55 17.17 -9.88
N PRO A 124 3.01 18.38 -9.65
CA PRO A 124 2.96 18.97 -8.32
C PRO A 124 2.07 18.12 -7.39
N LYS A 125 2.36 18.18 -6.10
CA LYS A 125 1.69 17.33 -5.07
C LYS A 125 0.17 17.46 -5.08
N GLU A 126 -0.35 18.62 -5.32
CA GLU A 126 -1.79 18.92 -5.43
C GLU A 126 -2.50 18.20 -6.58
N ASN A 127 -1.74 17.73 -7.56
CA ASN A 127 -2.23 16.92 -8.68
C ASN A 127 -1.93 15.42 -8.50
N CYS A 128 -1.51 15.02 -7.30
CA CYS A 128 -1.35 13.62 -6.94
C CYS A 128 -2.58 13.12 -6.19
N ILE A 129 -2.90 11.86 -6.39
CA ILE A 129 -3.90 11.14 -5.59
C ILE A 129 -3.27 9.88 -4.99
N VAL A 130 -3.79 9.47 -3.86
CA VAL A 130 -3.46 8.18 -3.23
C VAL A 130 -4.68 7.28 -3.30
N ILE A 131 -4.50 6.02 -3.67
CA ILE A 131 -5.52 4.96 -3.54
C ILE A 131 -5.04 4.03 -2.43
N GLU A 132 -5.86 3.86 -1.40
CA GLU A 132 -5.51 3.13 -0.17
C GLU A 132 -6.70 2.33 0.38
N ASP A 133 -6.41 1.21 1.06
CA ASP A 133 -7.42 0.31 1.64
C ASP A 133 -7.31 0.17 3.16
N SER A 134 -6.38 0.88 3.79
CA SER A 134 -6.14 0.79 5.23
C SER A 134 -6.38 2.13 5.95
N THR A 135 -6.86 2.05 7.19
CA THR A 135 -6.99 3.22 8.09
C THR A 135 -5.68 3.99 8.19
N ASN A 136 -4.57 3.29 8.45
CA ASN A 136 -3.26 3.93 8.57
C ASN A 136 -2.78 4.58 7.27
N GLY A 137 -3.10 3.97 6.12
CA GLY A 137 -2.77 4.53 4.82
C GLY A 137 -3.57 5.78 4.48
N VAL A 138 -4.89 5.76 4.71
CA VAL A 138 -5.74 6.94 4.55
C VAL A 138 -5.26 8.09 5.43
N LEU A 139 -4.99 7.82 6.71
CA LEU A 139 -4.47 8.84 7.64
C LEU A 139 -3.12 9.39 7.18
N ALA A 140 -2.22 8.55 6.64
CA ALA A 140 -0.94 8.98 6.11
C ALA A 140 -1.10 9.89 4.87
N ALA A 141 -2.00 9.54 3.94
CA ALA A 141 -2.30 10.35 2.76
C ALA A 141 -2.86 11.72 3.15
N LYS A 142 -3.80 11.74 4.09
CA LYS A 142 -4.38 13.00 4.61
C LYS A 142 -3.34 13.85 5.35
N ALA A 143 -2.46 13.23 6.14
CA ALA A 143 -1.36 13.93 6.82
C ALA A 143 -0.33 14.49 5.83
N ALA A 144 -0.13 13.84 4.66
CA ALA A 144 0.69 14.35 3.56
C ALA A 144 0.01 15.49 2.78
N GLY A 145 -1.28 15.76 3.02
CA GLY A 145 -2.06 16.75 2.29
C GLY A 145 -2.35 16.33 0.84
N ILE A 146 -2.55 15.04 0.61
CA ILE A 146 -2.83 14.46 -0.71
C ILE A 146 -4.27 13.96 -0.74
N TYR A 147 -4.96 14.14 -1.88
CA TYR A 147 -6.29 13.59 -2.09
C TYR A 147 -6.26 12.07 -1.99
N CYS A 148 -7.17 11.50 -1.21
CA CYS A 148 -7.18 10.07 -0.92
C CYS A 148 -8.48 9.41 -1.36
N VAL A 149 -8.36 8.40 -2.23
CA VAL A 149 -9.42 7.47 -2.57
C VAL A 149 -9.28 6.25 -1.67
N GLY A 150 -10.26 6.02 -0.81
CA GLY A 150 -10.33 4.83 0.04
C GLY A 150 -10.97 3.66 -0.71
N TYR A 151 -10.26 2.55 -0.86
CA TYR A 151 -10.83 1.32 -1.41
C TYR A 151 -11.40 0.45 -0.29
N ASN A 152 -12.72 0.31 -0.26
CA ASN A 152 -13.43 -0.51 0.72
C ASN A 152 -13.35 -1.99 0.32
N SER A 153 -12.22 -2.62 0.63
CA SER A 153 -11.94 -4.01 0.29
C SER A 153 -12.74 -4.97 1.16
N ILE A 154 -13.34 -5.97 0.53
CA ILE A 154 -13.96 -7.10 1.27
C ILE A 154 -12.93 -7.91 2.09
N HIS A 155 -11.64 -7.77 1.74
CA HIS A 155 -10.52 -8.44 2.41
C HIS A 155 -9.90 -7.60 3.55
N SER A 156 -10.22 -6.30 3.61
CA SER A 156 -9.72 -5.35 4.63
C SER A 156 -10.84 -4.92 5.59
N LYS A 157 -11.58 -5.89 6.12
CA LYS A 157 -12.65 -5.63 7.10
C LYS A 157 -12.11 -4.88 8.31
N LEU A 158 -12.97 -4.07 8.93
CA LEU A 158 -12.67 -3.25 10.11
C LEU A 158 -11.66 -2.09 9.87
N GLN A 159 -11.36 -1.75 8.61
CA GLN A 159 -10.64 -0.52 8.31
C GLN A 159 -11.59 0.68 8.29
N ASP A 160 -11.20 1.75 8.97
CA ASP A 160 -11.94 3.02 8.93
C ASP A 160 -11.38 3.90 7.80
N LEU A 161 -12.15 4.02 6.73
CA LEU A 161 -11.84 4.85 5.57
C LEU A 161 -12.55 6.21 5.59
N SER A 162 -13.26 6.56 6.68
CA SER A 162 -14.09 7.76 6.77
C SER A 162 -13.35 9.09 6.55
N LYS A 163 -12.01 9.07 6.61
CA LYS A 163 -11.16 10.24 6.35
C LYS A 163 -10.71 10.36 4.89
N ALA A 164 -11.00 9.35 4.05
CA ALA A 164 -10.75 9.47 2.61
C ALA A 164 -11.68 10.54 2.00
N ASP A 165 -11.23 11.16 0.92
CA ASP A 165 -12.02 12.17 0.20
C ASP A 165 -13.10 11.53 -0.68
N LEU A 166 -12.83 10.32 -1.17
CA LEU A 166 -13.75 9.47 -1.91
C LEU A 166 -13.60 8.04 -1.41
N ILE A 167 -14.70 7.28 -1.34
CA ILE A 167 -14.66 5.84 -1.04
C ILE A 167 -15.24 5.09 -2.23
N ILE A 168 -14.51 4.08 -2.70
CA ILE A 168 -14.95 3.17 -3.75
C ILE A 168 -15.03 1.75 -3.20
N ASN A 169 -15.89 0.91 -3.77
CA ASN A 169 -16.02 -0.50 -3.44
C ASN A 169 -15.43 -1.42 -4.53
N HIS A 170 -15.28 -0.90 -5.75
CA HIS A 170 -14.72 -1.63 -6.88
C HIS A 170 -13.76 -0.73 -7.66
N PHE A 171 -12.64 -1.27 -8.13
CA PHE A 171 -11.69 -0.51 -8.96
C PHE A 171 -12.27 -0.08 -10.30
N ASN A 172 -13.34 -0.74 -10.77
CA ASN A 172 -14.08 -0.34 -11.97
C ASN A 172 -14.86 0.99 -11.81
N GLU A 173 -14.93 1.55 -10.60
CA GLU A 173 -15.46 2.90 -10.35
C GLU A 173 -14.45 4.00 -10.72
N LEU A 174 -13.19 3.63 -10.99
CA LEU A 174 -12.11 4.52 -11.37
C LEU A 174 -11.64 4.23 -12.78
N ASP A 175 -11.43 5.31 -13.52
CA ASP A 175 -10.67 5.37 -14.77
C ASP A 175 -9.98 6.73 -14.87
N TYR A 176 -9.29 6.98 -15.98
CA TYR A 176 -8.65 8.27 -16.21
C TYR A 176 -9.65 9.43 -16.14
N GLN A 177 -10.87 9.28 -16.70
CA GLN A 177 -11.86 10.36 -16.71
C GLN A 177 -12.39 10.64 -15.30
N ALA A 178 -12.67 9.60 -14.53
CA ALA A 178 -13.11 9.74 -13.15
C ALA A 178 -12.04 10.46 -12.31
N ILE A 179 -10.78 10.05 -12.46
CA ILE A 179 -9.64 10.63 -11.70
C ILE A 179 -9.36 12.08 -12.14
N ALA A 180 -9.45 12.39 -13.43
CA ALA A 180 -9.21 13.74 -13.95
C ALA A 180 -10.27 14.76 -13.50
N ASN A 181 -11.39 14.31 -12.95
CA ASN A 181 -12.47 15.16 -12.43
C ASN A 181 -12.47 15.28 -10.90
N LEU A 182 -11.50 14.67 -10.19
CA LEU A 182 -11.33 14.80 -8.74
C LEU A 182 -10.59 16.08 -8.39
#